data_d950dd61c1970094d7c4734bd743f45f
#
_entry.id   d950dd61c1970094d7c4734bd743f45f
#
_cell.length_a   1.000
_cell.length_b   1.000
_cell.length_c   1.000
_cell.angle_alpha   90.00
_cell.angle_beta   90.00
_cell.angle_gamma   90.00
#
_symmetry.space_group_name_H-M   'P 1'
#
loop_
_entity.id
_entity.type
_entity.pdbx_description
1 polymer ?
#
loop_
_entity_poly.entity_id
_entity_poly.type
_entity_poly.pdbx_seq_one_letter_code
_entity_poly.pdbx_strand_id
1 'polypeptide(L)'
;MVDIKSWIKKFVFKLEEIFAGRVWFVGLQGSYARGEATEASDIDVVVVLDELHFADLQKYRDMLDTLPNRNLICGFVCGKKELLNWEPSDLFQFYYDTTPIKGTLDILLEKIDKQAVKRAIKIGACNIYHACVHNFVHEKSDEILRSLYKSAVFVIQAIYFYENDKYLKSTTELLSAINPSSCVIEIARNLKSGASVEYDKMSKLLIDWATAVIGGYSE
;
A
#
# COMPACT_ATOMS: atom_id res chain seq x y z
N MET A 1 -5.61 15.26 -14.20
CA MET A 1 -5.92 14.06 -13.35
C MET A 1 -6.75 13.07 -14.16
N VAL A 2 -6.47 11.76 -14.05
CA VAL A 2 -7.20 10.72 -14.79
C VAL A 2 -8.62 10.57 -14.25
N ASP A 3 -9.63 10.50 -15.13
CA ASP A 3 -10.98 10.07 -14.75
C ASP A 3 -10.95 8.56 -14.45
N ILE A 4 -10.71 8.24 -13.18
CA ILE A 4 -10.52 6.86 -12.73
C ILE A 4 -11.77 5.99 -12.97
N LYS A 5 -12.99 6.57 -12.90
CA LYS A 5 -14.23 5.81 -13.09
C LYS A 5 -14.38 5.33 -14.54
N SER A 6 -14.05 6.20 -15.48
CA SER A 6 -14.07 5.84 -16.92
C SER A 6 -12.90 4.92 -17.26
N TRP A 7 -11.71 5.20 -16.70
CA TRP A 7 -10.51 4.41 -16.94
C TRP A 7 -10.66 2.96 -16.46
N ILE A 8 -11.16 2.75 -15.22
CA ILE A 8 -11.31 1.39 -14.66
C ILE A 8 -12.36 0.55 -15.42
N LYS A 9 -13.41 1.17 -15.93
CA LYS A 9 -14.39 0.47 -16.80
C LYS A 9 -13.72 -0.07 -18.06
N LYS A 10 -12.89 0.74 -18.71
CA LYS A 10 -12.15 0.34 -19.90
C LYS A 10 -11.11 -0.74 -19.58
N PHE A 11 -10.42 -0.62 -18.44
CA PHE A 11 -9.47 -1.60 -17.95
C PHE A 11 -10.14 -2.97 -17.75
N VAL A 12 -11.24 -3.01 -16.98
CA VAL A 12 -11.98 -4.25 -16.70
C VAL A 12 -12.51 -4.88 -18.00
N PHE A 13 -13.05 -4.07 -18.91
CA PHE A 13 -13.53 -4.57 -20.20
C PHE A 13 -12.42 -5.28 -20.97
N LYS A 14 -11.25 -4.65 -21.13
CA LYS A 14 -10.11 -5.26 -21.83
C LYS A 14 -9.57 -6.51 -21.11
N LEU A 15 -9.55 -6.48 -19.78
CA LEU A 15 -9.12 -7.62 -18.98
C LEU A 15 -10.04 -8.84 -19.22
N GLU A 16 -11.36 -8.62 -19.27
CA GLU A 16 -12.34 -9.67 -19.55
C GLU A 16 -12.27 -10.20 -20.99
N GLU A 17 -11.93 -9.36 -21.96
CA GLU A 17 -11.71 -9.82 -23.35
C GLU A 17 -10.56 -10.83 -23.42
N ILE A 18 -9.52 -10.68 -22.62
CA ILE A 18 -8.31 -11.53 -22.67
C ILE A 18 -8.42 -12.74 -21.74
N PHE A 19 -9.05 -12.56 -20.57
CA PHE A 19 -9.13 -13.57 -19.51
C PHE A 19 -10.58 -13.97 -19.20
N ALA A 20 -11.44 -14.05 -20.23
CA ALA A 20 -12.86 -14.36 -20.07
C ALA A 20 -13.13 -15.52 -19.09
N GLY A 21 -13.89 -15.25 -18.02
CA GLY A 21 -14.25 -16.24 -16.99
C GLY A 21 -13.13 -16.56 -16.00
N ARG A 22 -11.90 -16.08 -16.21
CA ARG A 22 -10.74 -16.36 -15.35
C ARG A 22 -10.41 -15.22 -14.37
N VAL A 23 -11.07 -14.07 -14.51
CA VAL A 23 -10.87 -12.91 -13.63
C VAL A 23 -11.66 -13.13 -12.34
N TRP A 24 -10.96 -13.57 -11.29
CA TRP A 24 -11.56 -13.82 -9.98
C TRP A 24 -11.82 -12.52 -9.21
N PHE A 25 -10.88 -11.57 -9.23
CA PHE A 25 -11.00 -10.30 -8.53
C PHE A 25 -10.31 -9.15 -9.29
N VAL A 26 -10.92 -7.97 -9.21
CA VAL A 26 -10.30 -6.70 -9.61
C VAL A 26 -10.54 -5.67 -8.50
N GLY A 27 -9.51 -4.94 -8.14
CA GLY A 27 -9.57 -3.87 -7.15
C GLY A 27 -8.70 -2.67 -7.52
N LEU A 28 -8.86 -1.62 -6.75
CA LEU A 28 -8.07 -0.40 -6.83
C LEU A 28 -7.44 -0.14 -5.47
N GLN A 29 -6.16 0.23 -5.45
CA GLN A 29 -5.40 0.60 -4.26
C GLN A 29 -4.86 2.04 -4.38
N GLY A 30 -4.05 2.41 -3.41
CA GLY A 30 -3.29 3.65 -3.45
C GLY A 30 -4.15 4.92 -3.37
N SER A 31 -3.62 6.00 -3.93
CA SER A 31 -4.22 7.32 -3.81
C SER A 31 -5.59 7.44 -4.50
N TYR A 32 -5.80 6.74 -5.62
CA TYR A 32 -7.10 6.72 -6.29
C TYR A 32 -8.18 6.01 -5.47
N ALA A 33 -7.83 4.90 -4.81
CA ALA A 33 -8.78 4.20 -3.93
C ALA A 33 -9.14 5.02 -2.68
N ARG A 34 -8.22 5.85 -2.21
CA ARG A 34 -8.43 6.73 -1.04
C ARG A 34 -9.08 8.07 -1.37
N GLY A 35 -9.25 8.41 -2.66
CA GLY A 35 -9.71 9.74 -3.08
C GLY A 35 -8.68 10.86 -2.88
N GLU A 36 -7.40 10.51 -2.77
CA GLU A 36 -6.28 11.42 -2.52
C GLU A 36 -5.34 11.56 -3.73
N ALA A 37 -5.80 11.17 -4.93
CA ALA A 37 -4.99 11.18 -6.14
C ALA A 37 -4.65 12.61 -6.60
N THR A 38 -3.46 12.77 -7.16
CA THR A 38 -2.97 13.97 -7.85
C THR A 38 -2.68 13.64 -9.31
N GLU A 39 -2.22 14.62 -10.10
CA GLU A 39 -1.83 14.38 -11.49
C GLU A 39 -0.63 13.45 -11.65
N ALA A 40 0.23 13.39 -10.64
CA ALA A 40 1.41 12.52 -10.59
C ALA A 40 1.14 11.15 -9.95
N SER A 41 -0.12 10.86 -9.58
CA SER A 41 -0.44 9.61 -8.91
C SER A 41 -0.48 8.43 -9.87
N ASP A 42 0.14 7.33 -9.45
CA ASP A 42 0.01 6.04 -10.12
C ASP A 42 -1.40 5.46 -9.97
N ILE A 43 -1.80 4.64 -10.93
CA ILE A 43 -3.06 3.90 -10.92
C ILE A 43 -2.74 2.48 -10.43
N ASP A 44 -2.93 2.24 -9.13
CA ASP A 44 -2.62 0.97 -8.48
C ASP A 44 -3.79 -0.01 -8.63
N VAL A 45 -3.73 -0.88 -9.65
CA VAL A 45 -4.76 -1.90 -9.89
C VAL A 45 -4.36 -3.25 -9.29
N VAL A 46 -5.33 -3.93 -8.70
CA VAL A 46 -5.18 -5.31 -8.24
C VAL A 46 -5.94 -6.22 -9.18
N VAL A 47 -5.27 -7.25 -9.69
CA VAL A 47 -5.89 -8.28 -10.53
C VAL A 47 -5.56 -9.65 -9.96
N VAL A 48 -6.58 -10.46 -9.72
CA VAL A 48 -6.42 -11.85 -9.33
C VAL A 48 -7.13 -12.73 -10.34
N LEU A 49 -6.37 -13.61 -10.98
CA LEU A 49 -6.91 -14.63 -11.87
C LEU A 49 -7.18 -15.92 -11.07
N ASP A 50 -8.01 -16.81 -11.61
CA ASP A 50 -8.22 -18.15 -11.06
C ASP A 50 -6.89 -18.90 -10.91
N GLU A 51 -6.08 -18.90 -11.96
CA GLU A 51 -4.70 -19.35 -12.03
C GLU A 51 -3.87 -18.33 -12.81
N LEU A 52 -2.58 -18.20 -12.46
CA LEU A 52 -1.67 -17.29 -13.15
C LEU A 52 -0.49 -18.08 -13.73
N HIS A 53 -0.35 -18.05 -15.06
CA HIS A 53 0.80 -18.60 -15.76
C HIS A 53 1.69 -17.49 -16.35
N PHE A 54 2.93 -17.81 -16.65
CA PHE A 54 3.86 -16.84 -17.25
C PHE A 54 3.33 -16.26 -18.59
N ALA A 55 2.65 -17.09 -19.39
CA ALA A 55 2.01 -16.63 -20.62
C ALA A 55 0.86 -15.61 -20.38
N ASP A 56 0.19 -15.69 -19.23
CA ASP A 56 -0.84 -14.73 -18.85
C ASP A 56 -0.21 -13.38 -18.49
N LEU A 57 0.96 -13.36 -17.85
CA LEU A 57 1.71 -12.12 -17.60
C LEU A 57 2.11 -11.41 -18.90
N GLN A 58 2.49 -12.16 -19.94
CA GLN A 58 2.79 -11.59 -21.25
C GLN A 58 1.54 -10.92 -21.85
N LYS A 59 0.42 -11.64 -21.88
CA LYS A 59 -0.86 -11.10 -22.38
C LYS A 59 -1.33 -9.88 -21.57
N TYR A 60 -1.19 -9.93 -20.26
CA TYR A 60 -1.55 -8.82 -19.36
C TYR A 60 -0.69 -7.58 -19.67
N ARG A 61 0.63 -7.74 -19.78
CA ARG A 61 1.54 -6.66 -20.16
C ARG A 61 1.15 -6.04 -21.50
N ASP A 62 0.94 -6.87 -22.52
CA ASP A 62 0.61 -6.41 -23.87
C ASP A 62 -0.76 -5.67 -23.88
N MET A 63 -1.71 -6.12 -23.05
CA MET A 63 -2.97 -5.41 -22.82
C MET A 63 -2.75 -4.04 -22.19
N LEU A 64 -1.91 -3.96 -21.14
CA LEU A 64 -1.61 -2.68 -20.48
C LEU A 64 -1.04 -1.65 -21.46
N ASP A 65 -0.23 -2.08 -22.41
CA ASP A 65 0.38 -1.22 -23.44
C ASP A 65 -0.66 -0.61 -24.40
N THR A 66 -1.87 -1.18 -24.46
CA THR A 66 -2.99 -0.62 -25.24
C THR A 66 -3.85 0.40 -24.48
N LEU A 67 -3.60 0.58 -23.18
CA LEU A 67 -4.41 1.46 -22.34
C LEU A 67 -3.86 2.90 -22.29
N PRO A 68 -4.74 3.90 -22.14
CA PRO A 68 -4.28 5.26 -21.90
C PRO A 68 -3.58 5.36 -20.54
N ASN A 69 -2.63 6.29 -20.44
CA ASN A 69 -1.88 6.53 -19.21
C ASN A 69 -1.03 5.31 -18.78
N ARG A 70 -0.51 4.55 -19.75
CA ARG A 70 0.30 3.35 -19.49
C ARG A 70 1.43 3.57 -18.48
N ASN A 71 2.08 4.70 -18.55
CA ASN A 71 3.17 5.11 -17.67
C ASN A 71 2.78 5.33 -16.21
N LEU A 72 1.48 5.49 -15.92
CA LEU A 72 0.95 5.63 -14.56
C LEU A 72 0.39 4.30 -14.03
N ILE A 73 0.24 3.27 -14.87
CA ILE A 73 -0.33 2.01 -14.45
C ILE A 73 0.68 1.22 -13.64
N CYS A 74 0.32 0.95 -12.40
CA CYS A 74 1.05 0.12 -11.47
C CYS A 74 0.10 -0.89 -10.82
N GLY A 75 0.58 -1.71 -9.90
CA GLY A 75 -0.27 -2.54 -9.07
C GLY A 75 0.21 -3.97 -8.92
N PHE A 76 -0.74 -4.85 -8.60
CA PHE A 76 -0.49 -6.22 -8.19
C PHE A 76 -1.26 -7.20 -9.07
N VAL A 77 -0.60 -8.27 -9.52
CA VAL A 77 -1.25 -9.37 -10.26
C VAL A 77 -0.79 -10.70 -9.71
N CYS A 78 -1.73 -11.60 -9.41
CA CYS A 78 -1.43 -12.96 -8.95
C CYS A 78 -2.54 -13.95 -9.34
N GLY A 79 -2.30 -15.23 -9.07
CA GLY A 79 -3.31 -16.27 -9.06
C GLY A 79 -4.03 -16.32 -7.72
N LYS A 80 -5.26 -16.84 -7.73
CA LYS A 80 -6.08 -17.04 -6.52
C LYS A 80 -5.37 -17.91 -5.49
N LYS A 81 -4.71 -18.98 -5.95
CA LYS A 81 -3.99 -19.92 -5.08
C LYS A 81 -2.84 -19.22 -4.34
N GLU A 82 -2.06 -18.41 -5.04
CA GLU A 82 -0.96 -17.64 -4.45
C GLU A 82 -1.49 -16.67 -3.40
N LEU A 83 -2.53 -15.90 -3.72
CA LEU A 83 -3.13 -14.96 -2.78
C LEU A 83 -3.67 -15.66 -1.52
N LEU A 84 -4.37 -16.78 -1.68
CA LEU A 84 -4.92 -17.53 -0.55
C LEU A 84 -3.85 -18.16 0.34
N ASN A 85 -2.60 -18.27 -0.12
CA ASN A 85 -1.46 -18.78 0.65
C ASN A 85 -0.43 -17.69 0.97
N TRP A 86 -0.78 -16.41 0.75
CA TRP A 86 0.10 -15.30 1.03
C TRP A 86 0.31 -15.11 2.54
N GLU A 87 1.38 -14.42 2.91
CA GLU A 87 1.71 -14.12 4.31
C GLU A 87 0.60 -13.29 4.96
N PRO A 88 -0.02 -13.74 6.07
CA PRO A 88 -1.14 -13.05 6.69
C PRO A 88 -0.87 -11.59 7.10
N SER A 89 0.37 -11.26 7.48
CA SER A 89 0.74 -9.89 7.82
C SER A 89 0.67 -8.95 6.61
N ASP A 90 1.00 -9.44 5.41
CA ASP A 90 0.87 -8.66 4.17
C ASP A 90 -0.60 -8.58 3.72
N LEU A 91 -1.37 -9.67 3.92
CA LEU A 91 -2.80 -9.70 3.59
C LEU A 91 -3.60 -8.65 4.35
N PHE A 92 -3.22 -8.30 5.58
CA PHE A 92 -3.88 -7.27 6.37
C PHE A 92 -3.97 -5.95 5.60
N GLN A 93 -2.84 -5.40 5.20
CA GLN A 93 -2.81 -4.14 4.49
C GLN A 93 -3.42 -4.28 3.09
N PHE A 94 -3.11 -5.37 2.39
CA PHE A 94 -3.66 -5.67 1.07
C PHE A 94 -5.19 -5.63 1.07
N TYR A 95 -5.84 -6.28 2.04
CA TYR A 95 -7.29 -6.32 2.17
C TYR A 95 -7.87 -4.93 2.42
N TYR A 96 -7.40 -4.26 3.47
CA TYR A 96 -7.99 -2.99 3.91
C TYR A 96 -7.70 -1.81 2.98
N ASP A 97 -6.56 -1.80 2.28
CA ASP A 97 -6.23 -0.73 1.33
C ASP A 97 -6.87 -0.93 -0.05
N THR A 98 -7.36 -2.14 -0.36
CA THR A 98 -8.03 -2.43 -1.63
C THR A 98 -9.49 -2.00 -1.60
N THR A 99 -9.94 -1.31 -2.66
CA THR A 99 -11.34 -1.04 -2.95
C THR A 99 -11.81 -2.00 -4.04
N PRO A 100 -12.75 -2.91 -3.75
CA PRO A 100 -13.24 -3.88 -4.73
C PRO A 100 -13.95 -3.20 -5.92
N ILE A 101 -13.65 -3.66 -7.12
CA ILE A 101 -14.31 -3.29 -8.38
C ILE A 101 -15.11 -4.49 -8.91
N LYS A 102 -14.54 -5.69 -8.87
CA LYS A 102 -15.16 -6.95 -9.25
C LYS A 102 -14.75 -8.04 -8.27
N GLY A 103 -15.71 -8.85 -7.80
CA GLY A 103 -15.46 -9.90 -6.81
C GLY A 103 -15.32 -9.38 -5.39
N THR A 104 -14.94 -10.25 -4.46
CA THR A 104 -14.67 -9.93 -3.05
C THR A 104 -13.38 -10.58 -2.56
N LEU A 105 -12.74 -9.97 -1.57
CA LEU A 105 -11.57 -10.49 -0.86
C LEU A 105 -11.94 -11.00 0.55
N ASP A 106 -13.22 -11.06 0.92
CA ASP A 106 -13.66 -11.33 2.31
C ASP A 106 -13.15 -12.66 2.87
N ILE A 107 -12.88 -13.64 1.99
CA ILE A 107 -12.24 -14.89 2.38
C ILE A 107 -10.87 -14.71 3.04
N LEU A 108 -10.18 -13.59 2.79
CA LEU A 108 -8.89 -13.28 3.40
C LEU A 108 -9.02 -12.92 4.89
N LEU A 109 -10.20 -12.44 5.32
CA LEU A 109 -10.45 -12.05 6.73
C LEU A 109 -10.24 -13.21 7.69
N GLU A 110 -10.48 -14.46 7.26
CA GLU A 110 -10.25 -15.66 8.07
C GLU A 110 -8.76 -15.86 8.44
N LYS A 111 -7.85 -15.19 7.72
CA LYS A 111 -6.40 -15.28 7.91
C LYS A 111 -5.80 -14.06 8.62
N ILE A 112 -6.58 -12.99 8.74
CA ILE A 112 -6.13 -11.70 9.29
C ILE A 112 -6.57 -11.61 10.76
N ASP A 113 -5.83 -12.28 11.63
CA ASP A 113 -6.01 -12.19 13.07
C ASP A 113 -5.15 -11.08 13.70
N LYS A 114 -5.30 -10.85 15.02
CA LYS A 114 -4.50 -9.85 15.75
C LYS A 114 -2.99 -10.16 15.72
N GLN A 115 -2.60 -11.42 15.59
CA GLN A 115 -1.18 -11.78 15.51
C GLN A 115 -0.60 -11.40 14.13
N ALA A 116 -1.37 -11.59 13.06
CA ALA A 116 -0.98 -11.13 11.73
C ALA A 116 -0.79 -9.60 11.71
N VAL A 117 -1.70 -8.84 12.33
CA VAL A 117 -1.59 -7.37 12.42
C VAL A 117 -0.37 -6.96 13.26
N LYS A 118 -0.16 -7.57 14.43
CA LYS A 118 1.03 -7.34 15.28
C LYS A 118 2.33 -7.61 14.50
N ARG A 119 2.35 -8.69 13.72
CA ARG A 119 3.48 -9.04 12.86
C ARG A 119 3.70 -8.02 11.75
N ALA A 120 2.64 -7.52 11.10
CA ALA A 120 2.72 -6.45 10.11
C ALA A 120 3.37 -5.19 10.69
N ILE A 121 2.95 -4.77 11.89
CA ILE A 121 3.52 -3.61 12.60
C ILE A 121 5.02 -3.83 12.81
N LYS A 122 5.41 -4.98 13.35
CA LYS A 122 6.81 -5.25 13.69
C LYS A 122 7.71 -5.33 12.47
N ILE A 123 7.29 -6.08 11.44
CA ILE A 123 8.05 -6.20 10.18
C ILE A 123 8.18 -4.83 9.52
N GLY A 124 7.08 -4.06 9.43
CA GLY A 124 7.10 -2.73 8.84
C GLY A 124 8.06 -1.79 9.58
N ALA A 125 8.03 -1.75 10.91
CA ALA A 125 8.94 -0.94 11.70
C ALA A 125 10.40 -1.37 11.56
N CYS A 126 10.70 -2.67 11.55
CA CYS A 126 12.05 -3.20 11.32
C CYS A 126 12.60 -2.81 9.94
N ASN A 127 11.77 -2.91 8.90
CA ASN A 127 12.15 -2.54 7.54
C ASN A 127 12.44 -1.04 7.43
N ILE A 128 11.60 -0.20 8.05
CA ILE A 128 11.80 1.25 8.07
C ILE A 128 13.08 1.61 8.83
N TYR A 129 13.29 1.01 10.01
CA TYR A 129 14.52 1.21 10.77
C TYR A 129 15.76 0.89 9.95
N HIS A 130 15.81 -0.34 9.40
CA HIS A 130 16.95 -0.77 8.60
C HIS A 130 17.21 0.13 7.39
N ALA A 131 16.16 0.42 6.61
CA ALA A 131 16.30 1.23 5.42
C ALA A 131 16.65 2.70 5.74
N CYS A 132 16.15 3.26 6.85
CA CYS A 132 16.48 4.61 7.27
C CYS A 132 17.93 4.72 7.73
N VAL A 133 18.42 3.76 8.51
CA VAL A 133 19.83 3.69 8.91
C VAL A 133 20.74 3.53 7.69
N HIS A 134 20.39 2.62 6.77
CA HIS A 134 21.16 2.42 5.54
C HIS A 134 21.19 3.69 4.69
N ASN A 135 20.05 4.34 4.50
CA ASN A 135 19.96 5.59 3.76
C ASN A 135 20.81 6.68 4.42
N PHE A 136 20.76 6.82 5.75
CA PHE A 136 21.50 7.83 6.48
C PHE A 136 23.02 7.66 6.32
N VAL A 137 23.50 6.43 6.37
CA VAL A 137 24.93 6.12 6.33
C VAL A 137 25.49 6.10 4.90
N HIS A 138 24.74 5.52 3.95
CA HIS A 138 25.26 5.16 2.63
C HIS A 138 24.69 6.00 1.49
N GLU A 139 23.35 6.10 1.37
CA GLU A 139 22.70 6.67 0.18
C GLU A 139 22.53 8.19 0.26
N LYS A 140 22.20 8.72 1.43
CA LYS A 140 21.92 10.15 1.71
C LYS A 140 20.85 10.75 0.77
N SER A 141 19.82 9.97 0.48
CA SER A 141 18.78 10.30 -0.48
C SER A 141 17.53 10.81 0.22
N ASP A 142 17.12 12.04 -0.14
CA ASP A 142 15.84 12.64 0.28
C ASP A 142 14.64 11.84 -0.23
N GLU A 143 14.75 11.26 -1.44
CA GLU A 143 13.68 10.49 -2.06
C GLU A 143 13.40 9.19 -1.30
N ILE A 144 14.46 8.49 -0.89
CA ILE A 144 14.33 7.31 -0.03
C ILE A 144 13.68 7.70 1.29
N LEU A 145 14.10 8.80 1.92
CA LEU A 145 13.52 9.25 3.17
C LEU A 145 12.02 9.60 3.04
N ARG A 146 11.61 10.27 1.95
CA ARG A 146 10.20 10.51 1.62
C ARG A 146 9.40 9.21 1.50
N SER A 147 9.96 8.21 0.83
CA SER A 147 9.34 6.88 0.68
C SER A 147 9.18 6.17 2.03
N LEU A 148 10.18 6.27 2.91
CA LEU A 148 10.12 5.69 4.25
C LEU A 148 9.05 6.33 5.13
N TYR A 149 8.87 7.64 5.07
CA TYR A 149 7.78 8.33 5.75
C TYR A 149 6.40 7.90 5.21
N LYS A 150 6.26 7.68 3.89
CA LYS A 150 5.05 7.09 3.31
C LYS A 150 4.81 5.69 3.85
N SER A 151 5.84 4.86 3.97
CA SER A 151 5.74 3.51 4.54
C SER A 151 5.35 3.54 6.03
N ALA A 152 5.85 4.51 6.79
CA ALA A 152 5.50 4.67 8.19
C ALA A 152 4.01 4.93 8.43
N VAL A 153 3.33 5.61 7.50
CA VAL A 153 1.87 5.81 7.58
C VAL A 153 1.13 4.47 7.62
N PHE A 154 1.55 3.49 6.80
CA PHE A 154 0.93 2.17 6.80
C PHE A 154 1.14 1.41 8.12
N VAL A 155 2.32 1.53 8.72
CA VAL A 155 2.57 0.94 10.04
C VAL A 155 1.69 1.60 11.12
N ILE A 156 1.50 2.92 11.05
CA ILE A 156 0.65 3.65 12.00
C ILE A 156 -0.82 3.28 11.78
N GLN A 157 -1.28 3.06 10.55
CA GLN A 157 -2.63 2.53 10.29
C GLN A 157 -2.83 1.14 10.90
N ALA A 158 -1.81 0.27 10.81
CA ALA A 158 -1.85 -1.05 11.45
C ALA A 158 -1.85 -0.96 12.99
N ILE A 159 -1.08 -0.05 13.58
CA ILE A 159 -1.09 0.23 15.03
C ILE A 159 -2.49 0.70 15.45
N TYR A 160 -3.05 1.67 14.77
CA TYR A 160 -4.38 2.19 15.08
C TYR A 160 -5.44 1.08 15.00
N PHE A 161 -5.38 0.24 13.96
CA PHE A 161 -6.29 -0.91 13.84
C PHE A 161 -6.11 -1.92 14.96
N TYR A 162 -4.87 -2.25 15.32
CA TYR A 162 -4.57 -3.20 16.40
C TYR A 162 -5.15 -2.77 17.75
N GLU A 163 -5.14 -1.46 18.03
CA GLU A 163 -5.61 -0.87 19.27
C GLU A 163 -7.12 -0.61 19.29
N ASN A 164 -7.74 -0.32 18.14
CA ASN A 164 -9.10 0.18 18.05
C ASN A 164 -10.07 -0.71 17.25
N ASP A 165 -9.59 -1.81 16.66
CA ASP A 165 -10.35 -2.70 15.75
C ASP A 165 -11.02 -1.94 14.57
N LYS A 166 -10.47 -0.78 14.19
CA LYS A 166 -10.98 0.10 13.13
C LYS A 166 -9.85 0.51 12.18
N TYR A 167 -10.00 0.21 10.89
CA TYR A 167 -9.06 0.67 9.87
C TYR A 167 -9.42 2.06 9.36
N LEU A 168 -8.47 2.99 9.41
CA LEU A 168 -8.59 4.33 8.86
C LEU A 168 -7.76 4.42 7.57
N LYS A 169 -8.46 4.40 6.44
CA LYS A 169 -7.84 4.40 5.11
C LYS A 169 -7.25 5.76 4.74
N SER A 170 -7.93 6.84 5.11
CA SER A 170 -7.49 8.21 4.84
C SER A 170 -6.44 8.68 5.84
N THR A 171 -5.33 9.26 5.33
CA THR A 171 -4.30 9.91 6.15
C THR A 171 -4.88 11.08 6.98
N THR A 172 -5.87 11.79 6.44
CA THR A 172 -6.53 12.90 7.15
C THR A 172 -7.36 12.41 8.32
N GLU A 173 -8.14 11.32 8.15
CA GLU A 173 -8.90 10.70 9.24
C GLU A 173 -7.96 10.16 10.31
N LEU A 174 -6.87 9.51 9.91
CA LEU A 174 -5.87 8.96 10.82
C LEU A 174 -5.23 10.07 11.67
N LEU A 175 -4.83 11.20 11.06
CA LEU A 175 -4.30 12.37 11.77
C LEU A 175 -5.30 12.95 12.80
N SER A 176 -6.58 12.94 12.48
CA SER A 176 -7.62 13.45 13.38
C SER A 176 -7.90 12.50 14.55
N ALA A 177 -7.62 11.21 14.38
CA ALA A 177 -7.90 10.16 15.36
C ALA A 177 -6.73 9.89 16.32
N ILE A 178 -5.49 10.17 15.88
CA ILE A 178 -4.28 9.96 16.67
C ILE A 178 -3.90 11.25 17.39
N ASN A 179 -3.45 11.13 18.64
CA ASN A 179 -2.96 12.28 19.43
C ASN A 179 -1.86 13.04 18.66
N PRO A 180 -1.87 14.40 18.65
CA PRO A 180 -0.93 15.25 17.90
C PRO A 180 0.57 14.99 18.09
N SER A 181 0.95 14.14 19.04
CA SER A 181 2.35 13.75 19.28
C SER A 181 2.96 12.85 18.21
N SER A 182 2.23 12.38 17.21
CA SER A 182 2.86 11.62 16.12
C SER A 182 3.31 12.54 14.99
N CYS A 183 4.40 13.25 15.20
CA CYS A 183 5.03 14.10 14.19
C CYS A 183 5.38 13.34 12.88
N VAL A 184 5.48 12.01 12.92
CA VAL A 184 5.75 11.16 11.75
C VAL A 184 4.66 11.29 10.68
N ILE A 185 3.37 11.24 11.05
CA ILE A 185 2.26 11.40 10.09
C ILE A 185 2.21 12.83 9.51
N GLU A 186 2.41 13.84 10.37
CA GLU A 186 2.44 15.23 9.92
C GLU A 186 3.57 15.48 8.91
N ILE A 187 4.76 14.95 9.20
CA ILE A 187 5.89 15.02 8.28
C ILE A 187 5.55 14.31 6.98
N ALA A 188 5.01 13.08 7.03
CA ALA A 188 4.62 12.34 5.84
C ALA A 188 3.63 13.13 4.95
N ARG A 189 2.63 13.78 5.56
CA ARG A 189 1.67 14.64 4.87
C ARG A 189 2.35 15.85 4.23
N ASN A 190 3.22 16.54 4.97
CA ASN A 190 3.90 17.74 4.49
C ASN A 190 4.87 17.38 3.34
N LEU A 191 5.58 16.25 3.45
CA LEU A 191 6.44 15.75 2.38
C LEU A 191 5.64 15.39 1.12
N LYS A 192 4.44 14.82 1.26
CA LYS A 192 3.52 14.56 0.13
C LYS A 192 3.07 15.87 -0.55
N SER A 193 2.94 16.94 0.21
CA SER A 193 2.59 18.30 -0.29
C SER A 193 3.79 19.08 -0.83
N GLY A 194 4.97 18.49 -0.95
CA GLY A 194 6.15 19.10 -1.55
C GLY A 194 7.06 19.88 -0.57
N ALA A 195 6.88 19.70 0.74
CA ALA A 195 7.78 20.30 1.73
C ALA A 195 9.24 19.85 1.55
N SER A 196 10.19 20.69 1.93
CA SER A 196 11.63 20.38 1.95
C SER A 196 11.95 19.29 2.97
N VAL A 197 12.99 18.53 2.70
CA VAL A 197 13.51 17.51 3.61
C VAL A 197 14.56 18.13 4.55
N GLU A 198 14.30 18.07 5.85
CA GLU A 198 15.29 18.35 6.89
C GLU A 198 15.98 17.01 7.23
N TYR A 199 16.92 16.59 6.37
CA TYR A 199 17.43 15.22 6.27
C TYR A 199 17.84 14.62 7.61
N ASP A 200 18.77 15.24 8.34
CA ASP A 200 19.30 14.71 9.61
C ASP A 200 18.22 14.62 10.69
N LYS A 201 17.43 15.67 10.82
CA LYS A 201 16.36 15.77 11.81
C LYS A 201 15.26 14.74 11.56
N MET A 202 14.81 14.64 10.29
CA MET A 202 13.77 13.70 9.91
C MET A 202 14.27 12.26 9.99
N SER A 203 15.52 11.98 9.59
CA SER A 203 16.11 10.64 9.72
C SER A 203 16.17 10.20 11.19
N LYS A 204 16.68 11.07 12.07
CA LYS A 204 16.74 10.79 13.51
C LYS A 204 15.35 10.48 14.08
N LEU A 205 14.37 11.31 13.77
CA LEU A 205 13.00 11.16 14.26
C LEU A 205 12.36 9.84 13.79
N LEU A 206 12.57 9.47 12.54
CA LEU A 206 12.02 8.23 11.99
C LEU A 206 12.70 6.99 12.62
N ILE A 207 14.01 7.04 12.85
CA ILE A 207 14.76 5.98 13.55
C ILE A 207 14.27 5.83 14.99
N ASP A 208 14.15 6.94 15.73
CA ASP A 208 13.67 6.92 17.12
C ASP A 208 12.23 6.35 17.22
N TRP A 209 11.35 6.77 16.30
CA TRP A 209 10.00 6.24 16.23
C TRP A 209 9.98 4.73 15.92
N ALA A 210 10.73 4.29 14.90
CA ALA A 210 10.79 2.87 14.55
C ALA A 210 11.34 2.02 15.70
N THR A 211 12.36 2.53 16.42
CA THR A 211 12.91 1.88 17.62
C THR A 211 11.84 1.68 18.71
N ALA A 212 11.04 2.72 18.97
CA ALA A 212 9.96 2.66 19.96
C ALA A 212 8.89 1.62 19.56
N VAL A 213 8.50 1.61 18.27
CA VAL A 213 7.52 0.62 17.75
C VAL A 213 8.07 -0.80 17.86
N ILE A 214 9.32 -1.04 17.47
CA ILE A 214 9.96 -2.37 17.56
C ILE A 214 9.96 -2.87 19.01
N GLY A 215 10.27 -2.01 19.99
CA GLY A 215 10.25 -2.33 21.40
C GLY A 215 8.86 -2.56 21.98
N GLY A 216 7.88 -1.75 21.57
CA GLY A 216 6.50 -1.80 22.09
C GLY A 216 5.70 -3.02 21.62
N TYR A 217 6.05 -3.62 20.50
CA TYR A 217 5.38 -4.81 19.93
C TYR A 217 6.25 -6.08 20.00
N SER A 218 7.11 -6.16 21.02
CA SER A 218 7.82 -7.41 21.38
C SER A 218 6.83 -8.48 21.85
N GLU A 219 7.21 -9.75 21.77
CA GLU A 219 6.38 -10.90 22.23
C GLU A 219 5.98 -10.79 23.70
#